data_a0d22b0a18d5c35dfa14164127b16a00
#
_entry.id   a0d22b0a18d5c35dfa14164127b16a00
#
_cell.length_a   1.000
_cell.length_b   1.000
_cell.length_c   1.000
_cell.angle_alpha   90.00
_cell.angle_beta   90.00
_cell.angle_gamma   90.00
#
_symmetry.space_group_name_H-M   'P 1'
#
loop_
_entity.id
_entity.type
_entity.pdbx_description
1 polymer ?
#
loop_
_entity_poly.entity_id
_entity_poly.type
_entity_poly.pdbx_seq_one_letter_code
_entity_poly.pdbx_strand_id
1 'polypeptide(L)'
;MSSSTCSNSTVKSHQNWLFVTVYSMVFLVGLTLNVTALVIFFRNTKSRSHTTMYMVNLAFADVLLVCTLPVRIYYHAGLGCLHQRVCDFAGVILLSNMYGSIFLLTCISFDRCVAVCFPLSSLVREGRKKAWCVCLGIWILTLGASLPIYLKPSNRNNSSIVHTMNMTMNTTRQCFGAFPTYATQAGVLASTIVFGFGIPLTVMIISSWGLIQALNKSTAAQTSELVDSGRIKRMIITNLAIFLLCFLPYHVILVLLHMFNNSSMSDSMLTVYRYSLMVACLNAMLDPLAYYFATET
;
A
#
# COMPACT_ATOMS: atom_id res chain seq x y z
N MET A 1 -33.98 13.91 1.32
CA MET A 1 -32.75 14.63 1.00
C MET A 1 -32.48 15.57 2.16
N SER A 2 -31.70 15.13 3.16
CA SER A 2 -31.33 15.94 4.30
C SER A 2 -29.93 16.49 4.02
N SER A 3 -29.84 17.76 3.68
CA SER A 3 -28.60 18.50 3.56
C SER A 3 -28.03 18.69 4.97
N SER A 4 -27.11 17.83 5.37
CA SER A 4 -26.29 18.06 6.56
C SER A 4 -25.35 19.23 6.27
N THR A 5 -25.82 20.44 6.60
CA THR A 5 -25.02 21.66 6.63
C THR A 5 -23.88 21.46 7.61
N CYS A 6 -22.67 21.42 7.08
CA CYS A 6 -21.46 21.50 7.86
C CYS A 6 -21.45 22.88 8.55
N SER A 7 -21.71 22.92 9.88
CA SER A 7 -21.70 24.19 10.61
C SER A 7 -20.26 24.71 10.67
N ASN A 8 -20.11 25.97 10.28
CA ASN A 8 -18.85 26.73 10.23
C ASN A 8 -18.27 27.07 11.62
N SER A 9 -18.56 26.26 12.64
CA SER A 9 -17.97 26.44 13.96
C SER A 9 -16.54 25.92 13.97
N THR A 10 -15.59 26.84 13.79
CA THR A 10 -14.18 26.79 14.23
C THR A 10 -13.54 25.39 14.33
N VAL A 11 -13.57 24.62 13.25
CA VAL A 11 -12.57 23.61 13.06
C VAL A 11 -11.30 24.38 12.72
N LYS A 12 -10.42 24.65 13.70
CA LYS A 12 -9.02 24.91 13.47
C LYS A 12 -8.50 23.65 12.76
N SER A 13 -8.68 23.59 11.44
CA SER A 13 -8.03 22.63 10.58
C SER A 13 -6.55 22.87 10.83
N HIS A 14 -5.87 21.92 11.47
CA HIS A 14 -4.42 21.92 11.51
C HIS A 14 -3.95 21.78 10.07
N GLN A 15 -3.76 22.93 9.41
CA GLN A 15 -3.13 22.99 8.10
C GLN A 15 -1.76 22.34 8.24
N ASN A 16 -1.62 21.17 7.68
CA ASN A 16 -0.34 20.46 7.70
C ASN A 16 0.27 20.48 6.31
N TRP A 17 1.05 21.53 6.06
CA TRP A 17 1.71 21.76 4.77
C TRP A 17 2.63 20.62 4.35
N LEU A 18 3.19 19.86 5.29
CA LEU A 18 3.99 18.69 4.98
C LEU A 18 3.16 17.62 4.25
N PHE A 19 1.95 17.31 4.75
CA PHE A 19 1.05 16.37 4.06
C PHE A 19 0.65 16.88 2.68
N VAL A 20 0.31 18.18 2.58
CA VAL A 20 -0.06 18.80 1.30
C VAL A 20 1.08 18.66 0.29
N THR A 21 2.31 19.02 0.69
CA THR A 21 3.49 18.96 -0.19
C THR A 21 3.79 17.54 -0.63
N VAL A 22 3.86 16.58 0.31
CA VAL A 22 4.19 15.19 -0.01
C VAL A 22 3.11 14.55 -0.87
N TYR A 23 1.82 14.71 -0.53
CA TYR A 23 0.75 14.14 -1.36
C TYR A 23 0.67 14.78 -2.75
N SER A 24 0.97 16.08 -2.89
CA SER A 24 1.04 16.74 -4.21
C SER A 24 2.19 16.20 -5.04
N MET A 25 3.35 15.97 -4.43
CA MET A 25 4.50 15.36 -5.11
C MET A 25 4.18 13.93 -5.56
N VAL A 26 3.61 13.10 -4.67
CA VAL A 26 3.20 11.72 -5.00
C VAL A 26 2.13 11.72 -6.09
N PHE A 27 1.19 12.67 -6.04
CA PHE A 27 0.16 12.81 -7.09
C PHE A 27 0.78 13.08 -8.45
N LEU A 28 1.61 14.09 -8.58
CA LEU A 28 2.17 14.50 -9.87
C LEU A 28 3.14 13.45 -10.44
N VAL A 29 4.11 13.03 -9.63
CA VAL A 29 5.15 12.08 -10.06
C VAL A 29 4.57 10.68 -10.21
N GLY A 30 3.79 10.20 -9.22
CA GLY A 30 3.19 8.88 -9.24
C GLY A 30 2.22 8.69 -10.40
N LEU A 31 1.34 9.68 -10.66
CA LEU A 31 0.42 9.63 -11.80
C LEU A 31 1.19 9.54 -13.12
N THR A 32 2.15 10.42 -13.34
CA THR A 32 2.92 10.48 -14.58
C THR A 32 3.68 9.18 -14.83
N LEU A 33 4.39 8.66 -13.83
CA LEU A 33 5.22 7.47 -13.98
C LEU A 33 4.37 6.20 -14.16
N ASN A 34 3.29 6.01 -13.38
CA ASN A 34 2.48 4.80 -13.47
C ASN A 34 1.62 4.79 -14.75
N VAL A 35 1.07 5.94 -15.19
CA VAL A 35 0.37 6.02 -16.48
C VAL A 35 1.33 5.73 -17.63
N THR A 36 2.54 6.27 -17.59
CA THR A 36 3.58 5.99 -18.60
C THR A 36 3.93 4.50 -18.61
N ALA A 37 4.12 3.88 -17.45
CA ALA A 37 4.38 2.44 -17.33
C ALA A 37 3.23 1.61 -17.94
N LEU A 38 1.97 1.94 -17.62
CA LEU A 38 0.81 1.27 -18.20
C LEU A 38 0.76 1.39 -19.72
N VAL A 39 1.00 2.59 -20.27
CA VAL A 39 1.05 2.81 -21.72
C VAL A 39 2.13 1.95 -22.37
N ILE A 40 3.32 1.88 -21.78
CA ILE A 40 4.43 1.04 -22.28
C ILE A 40 4.02 -0.44 -22.23
N PHE A 41 3.49 -0.93 -21.13
CA PHE A 41 3.06 -2.32 -20.98
C PHE A 41 1.93 -2.72 -21.95
N PHE A 42 1.01 -1.80 -22.26
CA PHE A 42 -0.06 -2.07 -23.22
C PHE A 42 0.40 -1.99 -24.68
N ARG A 43 1.36 -1.13 -25.00
CA ARG A 43 1.95 -1.05 -26.35
C ARG A 43 2.85 -2.22 -26.68
N ASN A 44 3.58 -2.74 -25.69
CA ASN A 44 4.54 -3.82 -25.89
C ASN A 44 3.90 -5.22 -25.74
N THR A 45 2.85 -5.48 -26.55
CA THR A 45 2.04 -6.71 -26.46
C THR A 45 2.77 -7.98 -26.88
N LYS A 46 3.91 -7.89 -27.59
CA LYS A 46 4.63 -9.05 -28.15
C LYS A 46 5.39 -9.88 -27.10
N SER A 47 5.69 -9.34 -25.93
CA SER A 47 6.43 -10.03 -24.86
C SER A 47 5.71 -9.89 -23.50
N ARG A 48 4.50 -10.45 -23.38
CA ARG A 48 3.84 -10.52 -22.08
C ARG A 48 4.47 -11.58 -21.19
N SER A 49 5.53 -11.22 -20.52
CA SER A 49 6.05 -12.02 -19.39
C SER A 49 4.99 -12.11 -18.29
N HIS A 50 4.96 -13.22 -17.56
CA HIS A 50 4.06 -13.41 -16.42
C HIS A 50 4.31 -12.34 -15.34
N THR A 51 5.55 -11.93 -15.15
CA THR A 51 5.93 -10.81 -14.27
C THR A 51 5.28 -9.49 -14.70
N THR A 52 5.16 -9.23 -16.00
CA THR A 52 4.50 -8.03 -16.54
C THR A 52 3.04 -7.94 -16.08
N MET A 53 2.35 -9.08 -15.92
CA MET A 53 0.98 -9.10 -15.40
C MET A 53 0.91 -8.51 -13.98
N TYR A 54 1.83 -8.90 -13.09
CA TYR A 54 1.90 -8.35 -11.73
C TYR A 54 2.24 -6.85 -11.75
N MET A 55 3.17 -6.42 -12.61
CA MET A 55 3.56 -5.01 -12.75
C MET A 55 2.42 -4.13 -13.26
N VAL A 56 1.64 -4.61 -14.23
CA VAL A 56 0.44 -3.91 -14.73
C VAL A 56 -0.59 -3.72 -13.60
N ASN A 57 -0.85 -4.76 -12.81
CA ASN A 57 -1.77 -4.67 -11.68
C ASN A 57 -1.26 -3.72 -10.60
N LEU A 58 0.06 -3.71 -10.33
CA LEU A 58 0.68 -2.81 -9.37
C LEU A 58 0.55 -1.35 -9.84
N ALA A 59 0.93 -1.05 -11.09
CA ALA A 59 0.78 0.29 -11.65
C ALA A 59 -0.69 0.75 -11.70
N PHE A 60 -1.63 -0.15 -11.94
CA PHE A 60 -3.06 0.15 -11.90
C PHE A 60 -3.52 0.48 -10.47
N ALA A 61 -3.09 -0.29 -9.46
CA ALA A 61 -3.38 -0.02 -8.05
C ALA A 61 -2.84 1.36 -7.63
N ASP A 62 -1.63 1.70 -8.08
CA ASP A 62 -0.99 2.99 -7.81
C ASP A 62 -1.75 4.15 -8.45
N VAL A 63 -2.21 4.01 -9.69
CA VAL A 63 -3.06 5.03 -10.34
C VAL A 63 -4.35 5.23 -9.54
N LEU A 64 -5.01 4.17 -9.07
CA LEU A 64 -6.20 4.29 -8.24
C LEU A 64 -5.92 5.05 -6.94
N LEU A 65 -4.83 4.72 -6.23
CA LEU A 65 -4.41 5.44 -5.04
C LEU A 65 -4.18 6.92 -5.34
N VAL A 66 -3.37 7.21 -6.34
CA VAL A 66 -2.98 8.58 -6.71
C VAL A 66 -4.20 9.42 -7.07
N CYS A 67 -5.20 8.86 -7.75
CA CYS A 67 -6.47 9.54 -8.04
C CYS A 67 -7.28 9.93 -6.79
N THR A 68 -7.01 9.30 -5.63
CA THR A 68 -7.65 9.68 -4.36
C THR A 68 -6.87 10.75 -3.57
N LEU A 69 -5.61 11.01 -3.91
CA LEU A 69 -4.76 11.96 -3.17
C LEU A 69 -5.28 13.41 -3.18
N PRO A 70 -5.90 13.94 -4.25
CA PRO A 70 -6.52 15.27 -4.22
C PRO A 70 -7.51 15.47 -3.07
N VAL A 71 -8.24 14.41 -2.67
CA VAL A 71 -9.15 14.44 -1.51
C VAL A 71 -8.39 14.65 -0.21
N ARG A 72 -7.21 14.01 -0.06
CA ARG A 72 -6.34 14.16 1.11
C ARG A 72 -5.68 15.53 1.13
N ILE A 73 -5.22 16.02 -0.03
CA ILE A 73 -4.65 17.36 -0.19
C ILE A 73 -5.68 18.41 0.24
N TYR A 74 -6.91 18.31 -0.27
CA TYR A 74 -8.01 19.21 0.08
C TYR A 74 -8.26 19.25 1.60
N TYR A 75 -8.30 18.07 2.25
CA TYR A 75 -8.49 17.95 3.68
C TYR A 75 -7.35 18.59 4.49
N HIS A 76 -6.08 18.26 4.16
CA HIS A 76 -4.92 18.78 4.90
C HIS A 76 -4.61 20.26 4.60
N ALA A 77 -5.07 20.79 3.47
CA ALA A 77 -5.00 22.21 3.15
C ALA A 77 -6.06 23.03 3.93
N GLY A 78 -7.00 22.37 4.61
CA GLY A 78 -8.03 23.05 5.37
C GLY A 78 -9.07 23.76 4.52
N LEU A 79 -9.29 23.30 3.27
CA LEU A 79 -10.17 23.97 2.30
C LEU A 79 -11.67 23.74 2.58
N GLY A 80 -12.02 22.83 3.49
CA GLY A 80 -13.42 22.60 3.89
C GLY A 80 -13.72 21.20 4.40
N CYS A 81 -15.00 20.95 4.66
CA CYS A 81 -15.49 19.67 5.12
C CYS A 81 -15.69 18.70 3.94
N LEU A 82 -15.28 17.47 4.14
CA LEU A 82 -15.50 16.38 3.19
C LEU A 82 -16.66 15.48 3.64
N HIS A 83 -17.41 14.97 2.69
CA HIS A 83 -18.44 13.99 2.98
C HIS A 83 -17.79 12.68 3.45
N GLN A 84 -18.30 12.08 4.56
CA GLN A 84 -17.69 10.89 5.18
C GLN A 84 -17.47 9.73 4.19
N ARG A 85 -18.41 9.49 3.27
CA ARG A 85 -18.27 8.42 2.26
C ARG A 85 -17.07 8.60 1.33
N VAL A 86 -16.72 9.86 1.02
CA VAL A 86 -15.53 10.16 0.19
C VAL A 86 -14.26 9.81 0.96
N CYS A 87 -14.24 10.13 2.26
CA CYS A 87 -13.12 9.80 3.15
C CYS A 87 -12.97 8.29 3.34
N ASP A 88 -14.08 7.57 3.55
CA ASP A 88 -14.11 6.13 3.70
C ASP A 88 -13.65 5.45 2.41
N PHE A 89 -14.12 5.90 1.25
CA PHE A 89 -13.66 5.40 -0.05
C PHE A 89 -12.16 5.60 -0.26
N ALA A 90 -11.66 6.82 -0.02
CA ALA A 90 -10.23 7.10 -0.13
C ALA A 90 -9.38 6.27 0.86
N GLY A 91 -9.94 5.94 2.02
CA GLY A 91 -9.32 5.05 2.99
C GLY A 91 -9.27 3.59 2.53
N VAL A 92 -10.37 3.06 1.99
CA VAL A 92 -10.42 1.70 1.41
C VAL A 92 -9.40 1.56 0.29
N ILE A 93 -9.34 2.53 -0.64
CA ILE A 93 -8.36 2.50 -1.74
C ILE A 93 -6.92 2.54 -1.21
N LEU A 94 -6.62 3.36 -0.20
CA LEU A 94 -5.29 3.40 0.40
C LEU A 94 -4.86 2.05 0.96
N LEU A 95 -5.70 1.41 1.77
CA LEU A 95 -5.36 0.11 2.36
C LEU A 95 -5.30 -0.99 1.30
N SER A 96 -6.22 -0.98 0.35
CA SER A 96 -6.22 -1.96 -0.75
C SER A 96 -4.98 -1.82 -1.62
N ASN A 97 -4.53 -0.59 -1.92
CA ASN A 97 -3.25 -0.37 -2.60
C ASN A 97 -2.07 -0.85 -1.75
N MET A 98 -2.01 -0.47 -0.48
CA MET A 98 -0.89 -0.85 0.40
C MET A 98 -0.72 -2.38 0.46
N TYR A 99 -1.77 -3.14 0.78
CA TYR A 99 -1.68 -4.61 0.82
C TYR A 99 -1.58 -5.23 -0.58
N GLY A 100 -2.23 -4.64 -1.59
CA GLY A 100 -2.08 -5.04 -2.97
C GLY A 100 -0.63 -4.94 -3.44
N SER A 101 0.04 -3.83 -3.14
CA SER A 101 1.46 -3.62 -3.46
C SER A 101 2.36 -4.60 -2.71
N ILE A 102 2.12 -4.85 -1.42
CA ILE A 102 2.85 -5.85 -0.62
C ILE A 102 2.78 -7.24 -1.31
N PHE A 103 1.58 -7.71 -1.67
CA PHE A 103 1.41 -9.01 -2.29
C PHE A 103 1.95 -9.06 -3.72
N LEU A 104 1.74 -8.01 -4.52
CA LEU A 104 2.21 -7.95 -5.91
C LEU A 104 3.74 -7.89 -5.99
N LEU A 105 4.42 -7.08 -5.14
CA LEU A 105 5.88 -7.05 -5.06
C LEU A 105 6.45 -8.41 -4.61
N THR A 106 5.76 -9.08 -3.70
CA THR A 106 6.11 -10.45 -3.28
C THR A 106 6.01 -11.43 -4.45
N CYS A 107 4.90 -11.37 -5.22
CA CYS A 107 4.71 -12.20 -6.41
C CYS A 107 5.77 -11.92 -7.49
N ILE A 108 6.13 -10.65 -7.72
CA ILE A 108 7.19 -10.26 -8.65
C ILE A 108 8.53 -10.89 -8.24
N SER A 109 8.89 -10.76 -6.96
CA SER A 109 10.15 -11.30 -6.44
C SER A 109 10.18 -12.84 -6.52
N PHE A 110 9.09 -13.49 -6.15
CA PHE A 110 8.94 -14.94 -6.24
C PHE A 110 8.97 -15.43 -7.69
N ASP A 111 8.19 -14.82 -8.60
CA ASP A 111 8.13 -15.20 -10.02
C ASP A 111 9.52 -15.11 -10.69
N ARG A 112 10.29 -14.08 -10.38
CA ARG A 112 11.66 -13.95 -10.89
C ARG A 112 12.61 -14.99 -10.32
N CYS A 113 12.53 -15.25 -9.01
CA CYS A 113 13.33 -16.31 -8.39
C CYS A 113 13.08 -17.67 -9.04
N VAL A 114 11.82 -18.05 -9.17
CA VAL A 114 11.44 -19.35 -9.75
C VAL A 114 11.82 -19.44 -11.23
N ALA A 115 11.70 -18.36 -11.99
CA ALA A 115 12.09 -18.32 -13.39
C ALA A 115 13.59 -18.55 -13.62
N VAL A 116 14.43 -18.02 -12.73
CA VAL A 116 15.89 -18.13 -12.84
C VAL A 116 16.40 -19.44 -12.21
N CYS A 117 15.85 -19.83 -11.04
CA CYS A 117 16.31 -21.03 -10.34
C CYS A 117 15.83 -22.35 -11.00
N PHE A 118 14.65 -22.31 -11.64
CA PHE A 118 14.02 -23.52 -12.20
C PHE A 118 13.52 -23.32 -13.65
N PRO A 119 14.38 -22.93 -14.59
CA PRO A 119 13.98 -22.54 -15.96
C PRO A 119 13.35 -23.69 -16.75
N LEU A 120 13.76 -24.95 -16.49
CA LEU A 120 13.31 -26.14 -17.23
C LEU A 120 12.09 -26.83 -16.58
N SER A 121 11.62 -26.39 -15.42
CA SER A 121 10.49 -27.02 -14.74
C SER A 121 9.17 -26.75 -15.44
N SER A 122 8.51 -27.80 -15.92
CA SER A 122 7.18 -27.73 -16.55
C SER A 122 6.12 -27.25 -15.56
N LEU A 123 6.17 -27.69 -14.29
CA LEU A 123 5.25 -27.27 -13.23
C LEU A 123 5.35 -25.77 -12.96
N VAL A 124 6.57 -25.22 -12.93
CA VAL A 124 6.81 -23.79 -12.77
C VAL A 124 6.20 -23.02 -13.93
N ARG A 125 6.44 -23.45 -15.14
CA ARG A 125 5.89 -22.83 -16.36
C ARG A 125 4.36 -22.83 -16.38
N GLU A 126 3.73 -23.95 -15.99
CA GLU A 126 2.27 -24.05 -15.87
C GLU A 126 1.71 -23.17 -14.74
N GLY A 127 2.36 -23.14 -13.57
CA GLY A 127 1.95 -22.30 -12.46
C GLY A 127 2.00 -20.81 -12.81
N ARG A 128 3.03 -20.36 -13.50
CA ARG A 128 3.20 -18.97 -13.94
C ARG A 128 2.10 -18.52 -14.91
N LYS A 129 1.54 -19.39 -15.74
CA LYS A 129 0.40 -19.08 -16.63
C LYS A 129 -0.86 -18.64 -15.87
N LYS A 130 -0.98 -18.99 -14.59
CA LYS A 130 -2.11 -18.64 -13.73
C LYS A 130 -1.93 -17.29 -13.01
N ALA A 131 -0.96 -16.46 -13.39
CA ALA A 131 -0.69 -15.16 -12.77
C ALA A 131 -1.92 -14.25 -12.70
N TRP A 132 -2.83 -14.30 -13.70
CA TRP A 132 -4.06 -13.55 -13.70
C TRP A 132 -5.02 -13.95 -12.56
N CYS A 133 -5.10 -15.28 -12.25
CA CYS A 133 -5.90 -15.76 -11.12
C CYS A 133 -5.34 -15.26 -9.80
N VAL A 134 -4.01 -15.23 -9.66
CA VAL A 134 -3.32 -14.69 -8.47
C VAL A 134 -3.65 -13.21 -8.30
N CYS A 135 -3.55 -12.41 -9.37
CA CYS A 135 -3.90 -11.00 -9.33
C CYS A 135 -5.36 -10.79 -8.92
N LEU A 136 -6.29 -11.56 -9.50
CA LEU A 136 -7.72 -11.49 -9.14
C LEU A 136 -7.92 -11.84 -7.66
N GLY A 137 -7.27 -12.89 -7.17
CA GLY A 137 -7.30 -13.28 -5.75
C GLY A 137 -6.77 -12.18 -4.83
N ILE A 138 -5.69 -11.50 -5.21
CA ILE A 138 -5.14 -10.37 -4.47
C ILE A 138 -6.16 -9.22 -4.40
N TRP A 139 -6.81 -8.85 -5.51
CA TRP A 139 -7.84 -7.81 -5.52
C TRP A 139 -9.04 -8.14 -4.63
N ILE A 140 -9.55 -9.37 -4.70
CA ILE A 140 -10.66 -9.82 -3.85
C ILE A 140 -10.25 -9.78 -2.37
N LEU A 141 -9.05 -10.27 -2.05
CA LEU A 141 -8.55 -10.31 -0.68
C LEU A 141 -8.36 -8.90 -0.11
N THR A 142 -7.69 -8.01 -0.83
CA THR A 142 -7.33 -6.68 -0.34
C THR A 142 -8.55 -5.77 -0.22
N LEU A 143 -9.45 -5.78 -1.18
CA LEU A 143 -10.72 -5.05 -1.11
C LEU A 143 -11.61 -5.63 0.00
N GLY A 144 -11.77 -6.94 0.07
CA GLY A 144 -12.59 -7.61 1.08
C GLY A 144 -12.10 -7.36 2.51
N ALA A 145 -10.78 -7.32 2.73
CA ALA A 145 -10.19 -7.01 4.03
C ALA A 145 -10.28 -5.52 4.39
N SER A 146 -10.23 -4.62 3.41
CA SER A 146 -10.25 -3.17 3.63
C SER A 146 -11.66 -2.63 3.90
N LEU A 147 -12.69 -3.21 3.28
CA LEU A 147 -14.08 -2.76 3.41
C LEU A 147 -14.57 -2.70 4.87
N PRO A 148 -14.42 -3.74 5.70
CA PRO A 148 -14.93 -3.73 7.08
C PRO A 148 -14.31 -2.64 7.94
N ILE A 149 -13.08 -2.23 7.66
CA ILE A 149 -12.35 -1.23 8.44
C ILE A 149 -13.04 0.15 8.33
N TYR A 150 -13.57 0.46 7.16
CA TYR A 150 -14.17 1.75 6.87
C TYR A 150 -15.69 1.76 6.87
N LEU A 151 -16.32 0.63 6.49
CA LEU A 151 -17.78 0.56 6.34
C LEU A 151 -18.50 0.11 7.63
N LYS A 152 -17.78 -0.52 8.59
CA LYS A 152 -18.39 -0.93 9.85
C LYS A 152 -18.72 0.31 10.69
N PRO A 153 -20.00 0.61 10.98
CA PRO A 153 -20.34 1.71 11.87
C PRO A 153 -19.69 1.43 13.21
N SER A 154 -18.93 2.39 13.73
CA SER A 154 -18.40 2.33 15.10
C SER A 154 -19.59 2.14 16.04
N ASN A 155 -19.73 0.96 16.64
CA ASN A 155 -20.83 0.65 17.53
C ASN A 155 -20.66 1.47 18.80
N ARG A 156 -21.39 2.59 18.88
CA ARG A 156 -21.30 3.65 19.90
C ARG A 156 -21.98 3.24 21.21
N ASN A 157 -22.34 1.96 21.40
CA ASN A 157 -23.14 1.51 22.53
C ASN A 157 -22.36 1.14 23.79
N ASN A 158 -21.07 1.39 23.86
CA ASN A 158 -20.27 1.20 25.08
C ASN A 158 -19.59 2.49 25.56
N SER A 159 -20.25 3.64 25.42
CA SER A 159 -19.89 4.80 26.22
C SER A 159 -20.79 4.79 27.45
N SER A 160 -20.20 4.41 28.58
CA SER A 160 -20.75 4.61 29.92
C SER A 160 -21.43 5.99 29.99
N ILE A 161 -22.69 5.97 30.39
CA ILE A 161 -23.50 7.17 30.67
C ILE A 161 -22.78 7.96 31.77
N VAL A 162 -22.02 8.95 31.38
CA VAL A 162 -21.71 10.08 32.28
C VAL A 162 -22.74 11.15 31.97
N HIS A 163 -23.81 11.13 32.73
CA HIS A 163 -24.74 12.23 32.83
C HIS A 163 -24.01 13.44 33.41
N THR A 164 -23.62 14.39 32.59
CA THR A 164 -23.48 15.78 33.04
C THR A 164 -23.64 16.73 31.85
N MET A 165 -24.72 17.50 31.91
CA MET A 165 -25.04 18.77 31.22
C MET A 165 -24.90 18.84 29.67
N ASN A 166 -26.08 18.92 29.06
CA ASN A 166 -26.44 19.70 27.87
C ASN A 166 -25.30 20.32 27.05
N MET A 167 -24.71 19.54 26.18
CA MET A 167 -24.16 19.99 24.92
C MET A 167 -24.31 18.85 23.91
N THR A 168 -25.25 19.01 22.99
CA THR A 168 -25.32 18.18 21.76
C THR A 168 -24.07 18.45 20.91
N MET A 169 -22.97 17.88 21.33
CA MET A 169 -21.75 17.85 20.51
C MET A 169 -21.97 16.85 19.41
N ASN A 170 -22.46 17.30 18.26
CA ASN A 170 -22.34 16.59 17.00
C ASN A 170 -20.86 16.41 16.74
N THR A 171 -20.28 15.30 17.23
CA THR A 171 -18.93 14.88 16.87
C THR A 171 -18.95 14.49 15.40
N THR A 172 -18.78 15.49 14.53
CA THR A 172 -18.47 15.27 13.12
C THR A 172 -17.23 14.40 13.05
N ARG A 173 -17.38 13.19 12.51
CA ARG A 173 -16.27 12.26 12.28
C ARG A 173 -15.23 13.00 11.43
N GLN A 174 -14.06 13.28 11.98
CA GLN A 174 -12.99 13.91 11.23
C GLN A 174 -12.48 12.91 10.18
N CYS A 175 -12.51 13.30 8.91
CA CYS A 175 -11.85 12.57 7.81
C CYS A 175 -10.39 12.32 8.15
N PHE A 176 -9.91 11.12 7.91
CA PHE A 176 -8.49 10.73 8.10
C PHE A 176 -7.92 10.99 9.51
N GLY A 177 -8.78 11.37 10.46
CA GLY A 177 -8.41 11.73 11.83
C GLY A 177 -8.78 10.70 12.88
N ALA A 178 -9.55 9.67 12.53
CA ALA A 178 -10.04 8.69 13.48
C ALA A 178 -8.95 7.66 13.82
N PHE A 179 -8.95 7.26 15.10
CA PHE A 179 -8.12 6.16 15.58
C PHE A 179 -8.54 4.84 14.90
N PRO A 180 -7.60 3.99 14.45
CA PRO A 180 -7.91 2.75 13.73
C PRO A 180 -8.34 1.63 14.69
N THR A 181 -9.45 1.82 15.41
CA THR A 181 -9.94 0.92 16.47
C THR A 181 -10.14 -0.52 16.02
N TYR A 182 -10.57 -0.74 14.76
CA TYR A 182 -10.73 -2.09 14.22
C TYR A 182 -9.37 -2.73 13.93
N ALA A 183 -8.44 -1.99 13.34
CA ALA A 183 -7.11 -2.49 12.97
C ALA A 183 -6.23 -2.82 14.18
N THR A 184 -6.52 -2.20 15.35
CA THR A 184 -5.79 -2.46 16.61
C THR A 184 -6.40 -3.57 17.46
N GLN A 185 -7.52 -4.20 17.04
CA GLN A 185 -8.03 -5.40 17.71
C GLN A 185 -7.01 -6.54 17.61
N ALA A 186 -6.74 -7.25 18.71
CA ALA A 186 -5.67 -8.26 18.80
C ALA A 186 -5.70 -9.31 17.66
N GLY A 187 -6.89 -9.85 17.34
CA GLY A 187 -7.03 -10.84 16.26
C GLY A 187 -6.78 -10.26 14.86
N VAL A 188 -7.28 -9.05 14.62
CA VAL A 188 -7.07 -8.34 13.33
C VAL A 188 -5.61 -7.94 13.19
N LEU A 189 -5.02 -7.39 14.24
CA LEU A 189 -3.61 -7.02 14.27
C LEU A 189 -2.71 -8.23 14.04
N ALA A 190 -2.92 -9.33 14.76
CA ALA A 190 -2.14 -10.56 14.61
C ALA A 190 -2.22 -11.11 13.18
N SER A 191 -3.43 -11.17 12.59
CA SER A 191 -3.60 -11.60 11.20
C SER A 191 -2.92 -10.66 10.21
N THR A 192 -3.00 -9.35 10.42
CA THR A 192 -2.35 -8.33 9.61
C THR A 192 -0.83 -8.44 9.64
N ILE A 193 -0.25 -8.60 10.84
CA ILE A 193 1.20 -8.73 11.00
C ILE A 193 1.71 -10.05 10.43
N VAL A 194 1.01 -11.16 10.63
CA VAL A 194 1.46 -12.48 10.14
C VAL A 194 1.22 -12.62 8.64
N PHE A 195 -0.03 -12.48 8.18
CA PHE A 195 -0.41 -12.76 6.79
C PHE A 195 -0.22 -11.56 5.88
N GLY A 196 -0.49 -10.34 6.37
CA GLY A 196 -0.41 -9.12 5.58
C GLY A 196 1.02 -8.60 5.39
N PHE A 197 1.94 -8.91 6.31
CA PHE A 197 3.31 -8.38 6.28
C PHE A 197 4.38 -9.46 6.46
N GLY A 198 4.33 -10.28 7.49
CA GLY A 198 5.41 -11.20 7.88
C GLY A 198 5.67 -12.31 6.85
N ILE A 199 4.62 -13.01 6.40
CA ILE A 199 4.75 -14.03 5.34
C ILE A 199 5.23 -13.42 4.03
N PRO A 200 4.64 -12.32 3.48
CA PRO A 200 5.17 -11.62 2.33
C PRO A 200 6.65 -11.23 2.45
N LEU A 201 7.04 -10.64 3.56
CA LEU A 201 8.45 -10.26 3.80
C LEU A 201 9.38 -11.47 3.77
N THR A 202 9.01 -12.56 4.44
CA THR A 202 9.80 -13.80 4.47
C THR A 202 9.96 -14.38 3.06
N VAL A 203 8.88 -14.44 2.28
CA VAL A 203 8.91 -14.91 0.89
C VAL A 203 9.81 -14.01 0.04
N MET A 204 9.73 -12.69 0.19
CA MET A 204 10.59 -11.75 -0.54
C MET A 204 12.06 -11.93 -0.19
N ILE A 205 12.41 -12.08 1.09
CA ILE A 205 13.81 -12.28 1.53
C ILE A 205 14.37 -13.58 0.97
N ILE A 206 13.63 -14.70 1.10
CA ILE A 206 14.05 -16.01 0.60
C ILE A 206 14.20 -15.98 -0.92
N SER A 207 13.23 -15.42 -1.64
CA SER A 207 13.25 -15.29 -3.09
C SER A 207 14.41 -14.41 -3.57
N SER A 208 14.65 -13.30 -2.88
CA SER A 208 15.76 -12.40 -3.20
C SER A 208 17.11 -13.07 -3.01
N TRP A 209 17.28 -13.79 -1.92
CA TRP A 209 18.51 -14.52 -1.64
C TRP A 209 18.74 -15.63 -2.66
N GLY A 210 17.75 -16.51 -2.87
CA GLY A 210 17.85 -17.60 -3.83
C GLY A 210 18.21 -17.11 -5.24
N LEU A 211 17.57 -16.01 -5.68
CA LEU A 211 17.85 -15.39 -6.97
C LEU A 211 19.28 -14.85 -7.04
N ILE A 212 19.75 -14.12 -6.04
CA ILE A 212 21.11 -13.56 -5.99
C ILE A 212 22.15 -14.69 -6.03
N GLN A 213 21.93 -15.77 -5.28
CA GLN A 213 22.83 -16.94 -5.33
C GLN A 213 22.85 -17.61 -6.70
N ALA A 214 21.69 -17.81 -7.34
CA ALA A 214 21.60 -18.40 -8.66
C ALA A 214 22.34 -17.55 -9.71
N LEU A 215 22.12 -16.24 -9.69
CA LEU A 215 22.78 -15.29 -10.59
C LEU A 215 24.31 -15.22 -10.37
N ASN A 216 24.78 -15.32 -9.12
CA ASN A 216 26.22 -15.35 -8.83
C ASN A 216 26.90 -16.62 -9.36
N LYS A 217 26.22 -17.76 -9.33
CA LYS A 217 26.74 -19.01 -9.91
C LYS A 217 26.78 -18.97 -11.45
N SER A 218 25.76 -18.40 -12.08
CA SER A 218 25.68 -18.25 -13.54
C SER A 218 26.73 -17.26 -14.07
N THR A 219 26.96 -16.15 -13.38
CA THR A 219 27.92 -15.10 -13.76
C THR A 219 29.39 -15.62 -13.84
N ALA A 220 29.71 -16.69 -13.09
CA ALA A 220 31.01 -17.32 -13.16
C ALA A 220 31.27 -18.09 -14.49
N ALA A 221 30.23 -18.30 -15.30
CA ALA A 221 30.30 -19.13 -16.49
C ALA A 221 30.34 -18.38 -17.83
N GLN A 222 29.80 -17.15 -17.96
CA GLN A 222 29.78 -16.42 -19.25
C GLN A 222 29.69 -14.89 -19.09
N THR A 223 30.47 -14.14 -19.89
CA THR A 223 30.63 -12.67 -19.80
C THR A 223 29.44 -11.87 -20.38
N SER A 224 28.68 -12.43 -21.29
CA SER A 224 27.54 -11.74 -21.95
C SER A 224 26.26 -11.65 -21.09
N GLU A 225 26.08 -12.54 -20.12
CA GLU A 225 24.95 -12.56 -19.20
C GLU A 225 25.09 -11.58 -18.00
N LEU A 226 26.24 -10.90 -17.90
CA LEU A 226 26.54 -10.01 -16.76
C LEU A 226 25.61 -8.81 -16.68
N VAL A 227 25.19 -8.25 -17.81
CA VAL A 227 24.34 -7.04 -17.86
C VAL A 227 22.92 -7.35 -17.38
N ASP A 228 22.33 -8.44 -17.89
CA ASP A 228 20.96 -8.84 -17.50
C ASP A 228 20.91 -9.30 -16.04
N SER A 229 21.93 -10.01 -15.59
CA SER A 229 22.10 -10.42 -14.19
C SER A 229 22.15 -9.23 -13.22
N GLY A 230 22.87 -8.17 -13.59
CA GLY A 230 22.96 -6.94 -12.79
C GLY A 230 21.63 -6.20 -12.67
N ARG A 231 20.85 -6.15 -13.75
CA ARG A 231 19.52 -5.53 -13.77
C ARG A 231 18.52 -6.25 -12.89
N ILE A 232 18.45 -7.59 -13.02
CA ILE A 232 17.57 -8.42 -12.18
C ILE A 232 17.92 -8.25 -10.69
N LYS A 233 19.20 -8.23 -10.33
CA LYS A 233 19.63 -7.98 -8.94
C LYS A 233 19.17 -6.62 -8.45
N ARG A 234 19.35 -5.55 -9.25
CA ARG A 234 18.89 -4.19 -8.87
C ARG A 234 17.39 -4.14 -8.66
N MET A 235 16.60 -4.73 -9.58
CA MET A 235 15.14 -4.79 -9.46
C MET A 235 14.70 -5.43 -8.13
N ILE A 236 15.26 -6.58 -7.77
CA ILE A 236 14.90 -7.31 -6.56
C ILE A 236 15.31 -6.55 -5.30
N ILE A 237 16.51 -5.95 -5.28
CA ILE A 237 16.96 -5.12 -4.16
C ILE A 237 16.06 -3.88 -4.03
N THR A 238 15.69 -3.25 -5.15
CA THR A 238 14.78 -2.10 -5.16
C THR A 238 13.40 -2.49 -4.62
N ASN A 239 12.83 -3.63 -5.04
CA ASN A 239 11.55 -4.13 -4.52
C ASN A 239 11.59 -4.33 -3.00
N LEU A 240 12.65 -4.97 -2.48
CA LEU A 240 12.81 -5.19 -1.06
C LEU A 240 13.01 -3.86 -0.29
N ALA A 241 13.76 -2.93 -0.86
CA ALA A 241 13.96 -1.61 -0.27
C ALA A 241 12.65 -0.82 -0.20
N ILE A 242 11.87 -0.78 -1.29
CA ILE A 242 10.55 -0.13 -1.33
C ILE A 242 9.63 -0.76 -0.26
N PHE A 243 9.58 -2.11 -0.23
CA PHE A 243 8.77 -2.84 0.74
C PHE A 243 9.09 -2.44 2.18
N LEU A 244 10.36 -2.42 2.56
CA LEU A 244 10.78 -2.08 3.91
C LEU A 244 10.57 -0.58 4.22
N LEU A 245 10.97 0.31 3.32
CA LEU A 245 10.87 1.76 3.55
C LEU A 245 9.43 2.24 3.64
N CYS A 246 8.55 1.72 2.78
CA CYS A 246 7.18 2.21 2.70
C CYS A 246 6.24 1.51 3.69
N PHE A 247 6.40 0.21 3.94
CA PHE A 247 5.39 -0.55 4.68
C PHE A 247 5.79 -0.93 6.11
N LEU A 248 7.08 -1.10 6.42
CA LEU A 248 7.52 -1.42 7.78
C LEU A 248 7.10 -0.35 8.81
N PRO A 249 7.23 0.97 8.54
CA PRO A 249 6.84 1.99 9.52
C PRO A 249 5.37 1.87 9.93
N TYR A 250 4.46 1.64 8.97
CA TYR A 250 3.04 1.47 9.26
C TYR A 250 2.77 0.28 10.20
N HIS A 251 3.36 -0.87 9.92
CA HIS A 251 3.12 -2.08 10.71
C HIS A 251 3.71 -1.99 12.12
N VAL A 252 4.89 -1.37 12.25
CA VAL A 252 5.49 -1.09 13.58
C VAL A 252 4.58 -0.17 14.40
N ILE A 253 4.12 0.93 13.81
CA ILE A 253 3.24 1.88 14.51
C ILE A 253 1.91 1.25 14.88
N LEU A 254 1.35 0.37 14.05
CA LEU A 254 0.12 -0.34 14.35
C LEU A 254 0.25 -1.24 15.58
N VAL A 255 1.40 -1.94 15.75
CA VAL A 255 1.73 -2.72 16.96
C VAL A 255 1.88 -1.80 18.17
N LEU A 256 2.60 -0.69 18.03
CA LEU A 256 2.79 0.25 19.13
C LEU A 256 1.45 0.87 19.59
N LEU A 257 0.56 1.20 18.67
CA LEU A 257 -0.79 1.67 18.98
C LEU A 257 -1.59 0.66 19.78
N HIS A 258 -1.46 -0.64 19.47
CA HIS A 258 -2.11 -1.69 20.24
C HIS A 258 -1.53 -1.80 21.65
N MET A 259 -0.21 -1.73 21.79
CA MET A 259 0.46 -1.85 23.10
C MET A 259 0.19 -0.65 24.02
N PHE A 260 0.10 0.55 23.48
CA PHE A 260 -0.05 1.80 24.24
C PHE A 260 -1.48 2.37 24.24
N ASN A 261 -2.49 1.58 23.89
CA ASN A 261 -3.89 2.01 23.73
C ASN A 261 -4.50 2.67 24.99
N ASN A 262 -3.94 2.45 26.19
CA ASN A 262 -4.45 2.95 27.46
C ASN A 262 -3.63 4.12 28.06
N SER A 263 -2.69 4.70 27.32
CA SER A 263 -1.82 5.76 27.82
C SER A 263 -2.21 7.14 27.31
N SER A 264 -1.86 8.18 28.07
CA SER A 264 -2.02 9.60 27.69
C SER A 264 -1.26 10.03 26.43
N MET A 265 -0.50 9.13 25.82
CA MET A 265 0.28 9.35 24.59
C MET A 265 -0.54 9.17 23.28
N SER A 266 -1.85 8.96 23.39
CA SER A 266 -2.73 8.63 22.25
C SER A 266 -2.65 9.62 21.07
N ASP A 267 -2.60 10.93 21.34
CA ASP A 267 -2.63 11.95 20.27
C ASP A 267 -1.31 12.02 19.48
N SER A 268 -0.18 11.89 20.18
CA SER A 268 1.14 11.85 19.51
C SER A 268 1.29 10.60 18.66
N MET A 269 0.85 9.44 19.15
CA MET A 269 0.87 8.18 18.43
C MET A 269 -0.04 8.21 17.20
N LEU A 270 -1.21 8.84 17.30
CA LEU A 270 -2.11 9.03 16.16
C LEU A 270 -1.46 9.88 15.05
N THR A 271 -0.71 10.90 15.44
CA THR A 271 0.04 11.74 14.50
C THR A 271 1.11 10.92 13.78
N VAL A 272 1.89 10.12 14.50
CA VAL A 272 2.89 9.22 13.92
C VAL A 272 2.25 8.16 13.00
N TYR A 273 1.08 7.64 13.37
CA TYR A 273 0.30 6.74 12.50
C TYR A 273 -0.07 7.41 11.18
N ARG A 274 -0.51 8.67 11.20
CA ARG A 274 -0.82 9.42 9.96
C ARG A 274 0.42 9.61 9.09
N TYR A 275 1.57 9.89 9.70
CA TYR A 275 2.84 9.96 8.96
C TYR A 275 3.24 8.62 8.36
N SER A 276 3.03 7.51 9.05
CA SER A 276 3.33 6.19 8.51
C SER A 276 2.45 5.82 7.30
N LEU A 277 1.18 6.23 7.30
CA LEU A 277 0.31 6.11 6.12
C LEU A 277 0.76 6.99 4.96
N MET A 278 1.27 8.20 5.24
CA MET A 278 1.84 9.07 4.22
C MET A 278 3.09 8.45 3.60
N VAL A 279 3.96 7.86 4.43
CA VAL A 279 5.14 7.12 3.95
C VAL A 279 4.73 5.92 3.09
N ALA A 280 3.67 5.20 3.48
CA ALA A 280 3.15 4.11 2.66
C ALA A 280 2.70 4.58 1.26
N CYS A 281 2.16 5.81 1.12
CA CYS A 281 1.78 6.35 -0.19
C CYS A 281 2.98 6.61 -1.12
N LEU A 282 4.21 6.72 -0.59
CA LEU A 282 5.40 6.92 -1.41
C LEU A 282 5.69 5.74 -2.33
N ASN A 283 5.15 4.53 -2.02
CA ASN A 283 5.32 3.36 -2.89
C ASN A 283 4.85 3.66 -4.32
N ALA A 284 3.72 4.35 -4.49
CA ALA A 284 3.19 4.69 -5.81
C ALA A 284 4.12 5.58 -6.66
N MET A 285 5.04 6.29 -6.03
CA MET A 285 6.10 7.05 -6.72
C MET A 285 7.37 6.20 -6.93
N LEU A 286 7.63 5.22 -6.05
CA LEU A 286 8.87 4.43 -6.06
C LEU A 286 8.73 3.13 -6.86
N ASP A 287 7.55 2.52 -6.95
CA ASP A 287 7.29 1.28 -7.68
C ASP A 287 7.72 1.35 -9.17
N PRO A 288 7.54 2.47 -9.90
CA PRO A 288 8.06 2.60 -11.25
C PRO A 288 9.58 2.44 -11.39
N LEU A 289 10.35 2.67 -10.34
CA LEU A 289 11.81 2.39 -10.36
C LEU A 289 12.09 0.90 -10.53
N ALA A 290 11.27 0.04 -9.93
CA ALA A 290 11.37 -1.39 -10.10
C ALA A 290 11.02 -1.83 -11.53
N TYR A 291 10.03 -1.16 -12.18
CA TYR A 291 9.65 -1.45 -13.57
C TYR A 291 10.74 -1.05 -14.55
N TYR A 292 11.42 0.08 -14.31
CA TYR A 292 12.52 0.55 -15.14
C TYR A 292 13.58 -0.52 -15.31
N PHE A 293 13.99 -1.19 -14.23
CA PHE A 293 14.95 -2.27 -14.30
C PHE A 293 14.42 -3.57 -14.93
N ALA A 294 13.10 -3.71 -15.03
CA ALA A 294 12.46 -4.91 -15.60
C ALA A 294 12.18 -4.80 -17.10
N THR A 295 12.02 -3.59 -17.65
CA THR A 295 11.51 -3.35 -19.01
C THR A 295 12.58 -3.08 -20.05
N GLU A 296 13.83 -2.89 -19.66
CA GLU A 296 14.95 -2.68 -20.59
C GLU A 296 15.52 -4.00 -21.18
N THR A 297 14.71 -5.06 -21.23
CA THR A 297 15.05 -6.32 -21.91
C THR A 297 14.50 -6.38 -23.32
#